data_2c5392af3276a239ca668daa88d83a8b
#
_entry.id   2c5392af3276a239ca668daa88d83a8b
#
_cell.length_a   1.000
_cell.length_b   1.000
_cell.length_c   1.000
_cell.angle_alpha   90.00
_cell.angle_beta   90.00
_cell.angle_gamma   90.00
#
_symmetry.space_group_name_H-M   'P 1'
#
loop_
_entity.id
_entity.type
_entity.pdbx_description
1 polymer ?
#
loop_
_entity_poly.entity_id
_entity_poly.type
_entity_poly.pdbx_seq_one_letter_code
_entity_poly.pdbx_strand_id
1 'polypeptide(L)'
;IQEIEEYTSDIRLWMDSKNVWLILISRCVPPRWFMQLYVEYTFLSIKEEELLLDRQEQDEFFEKCKVALSPDRAELIWKKANGHPLFLRFAVMAGGDCGHAADDMWKYLVFMYEQWDTQIQEFVAEVSVLDRFDNRMAQLATGRSNVRQLMRQILEMGNFFQEKDGMYEYTFFLKDAFREFLNKRLERDRLVRIYYNAGHMY
;
A
#
# COMPACT_ATOMS: atom_id res chain seq x y z
N ILE A 1 -5.75 12.74 8.88
CA ILE A 1 -4.98 13.80 8.19
C ILE A 1 -5.79 15.11 8.14
N GLN A 2 -7.13 15.07 7.92
CA GLN A 2 -7.97 16.27 8.07
C GLN A 2 -7.89 16.85 9.48
N GLU A 3 -7.86 16.02 10.51
CA GLU A 3 -7.74 16.43 11.92
C GLU A 3 -6.40 17.15 12.22
N ILE A 4 -5.33 16.83 11.48
CA ILE A 4 -4.01 17.47 11.69
C ILE A 4 -3.97 18.90 11.12
N GLU A 5 -4.82 19.25 10.14
CA GLU A 5 -4.90 20.61 9.61
C GLU A 5 -5.28 21.63 10.71
N GLU A 6 -6.10 21.24 11.67
CA GLU A 6 -6.48 22.05 12.83
C GLU A 6 -5.27 22.37 13.72
N TYR A 7 -4.22 21.56 13.70
CA TYR A 7 -3.00 21.73 14.48
C TYR A 7 -1.86 22.41 13.72
N THR A 8 -2.13 23.00 12.54
CA THR A 8 -1.06 23.62 11.72
C THR A 8 -0.31 24.72 12.47
N SER A 9 -1.02 25.53 13.27
CA SER A 9 -0.43 26.57 14.10
C SER A 9 0.46 26.01 15.22
N ASP A 10 0.05 24.90 15.83
CA ASP A 10 0.81 24.25 16.89
C ASP A 10 2.05 23.57 16.31
N ILE A 11 1.93 22.97 15.13
CA ILE A 11 3.05 22.39 14.40
C ILE A 11 4.10 23.46 14.09
N ARG A 12 3.69 24.64 13.61
CA ARG A 12 4.60 25.76 13.37
C ARG A 12 5.32 26.20 14.66
N LEU A 13 4.57 26.33 15.75
CA LEU A 13 5.12 26.70 17.05
C LEU A 13 6.19 25.69 17.51
N TRP A 14 5.94 24.39 17.30
CA TRP A 14 6.91 23.36 17.64
C TRP A 14 8.13 23.38 16.72
N MET A 15 7.95 23.63 15.43
CA MET A 15 9.05 23.72 14.46
C MET A 15 9.94 24.94 14.67
N ASP A 16 9.37 26.05 15.16
CA ASP A 16 10.14 27.25 15.54
C ASP A 16 10.93 27.07 16.85
N SER A 17 10.62 26.02 17.60
CA SER A 17 11.34 25.72 18.84
C SER A 17 12.71 25.06 18.57
N LYS A 18 13.76 25.65 19.12
CA LYS A 18 15.16 25.17 18.92
C LYS A 18 15.46 23.78 19.49
N ASN A 19 14.58 23.24 20.35
CA ASN A 19 14.83 22.00 21.09
C ASN A 19 13.82 20.90 20.77
N VAL A 20 13.05 21.02 19.69
CA VAL A 20 12.04 20.06 19.28
C VAL A 20 12.41 19.42 17.96
N TRP A 21 12.37 18.10 17.94
CA TRP A 21 12.44 17.30 16.72
C TRP A 21 11.05 16.76 16.44
N LEU A 22 10.47 17.15 15.31
CA LEU A 22 9.16 16.71 14.91
C LEU A 22 9.29 15.59 13.85
N ILE A 23 8.76 14.42 14.16
CA ILE A 23 8.68 13.29 13.24
C ILE A 23 7.23 13.11 12.84
N LEU A 24 6.92 13.32 11.57
CA LEU A 24 5.60 13.11 10.99
C LEU A 24 5.59 11.82 10.21
N ILE A 25 4.70 10.90 10.60
CA ILE A 25 4.52 9.61 9.93
C ILE A 25 3.17 9.63 9.24
N SER A 26 3.16 9.38 7.93
CA SER A 26 1.94 9.32 7.13
C SER A 26 1.97 8.11 6.20
N ARG A 27 0.82 7.49 5.97
CA ARG A 27 0.62 6.49 4.92
C ARG A 27 0.34 7.11 3.55
N CYS A 28 0.14 8.41 3.52
CA CYS A 28 -0.35 9.14 2.36
C CYS A 28 0.63 10.23 1.97
N VAL A 29 0.53 10.67 0.72
CA VAL A 29 1.22 11.88 0.25
C VAL A 29 0.85 13.06 1.17
N PRO A 30 1.81 13.90 1.56
CA PRO A 30 1.53 15.07 2.39
C PRO A 30 0.40 15.93 1.81
N PRO A 31 -0.57 16.34 2.63
CA PRO A 31 -1.68 17.18 2.17
C PRO A 31 -1.21 18.56 1.74
N ARG A 32 -2.04 19.29 0.99
CA ARG A 32 -1.66 20.60 0.44
C ARG A 32 -1.23 21.63 1.49
N TRP A 33 -1.84 21.62 2.66
CA TRP A 33 -1.47 22.53 3.75
C TRP A 33 -0.03 22.27 4.24
N PHE A 34 0.42 21.03 4.19
CA PHE A 34 1.78 20.67 4.58
C PHE A 34 2.85 21.22 3.61
N MET A 35 2.47 21.46 2.35
CA MET A 35 3.39 22.05 1.36
C MET A 35 3.89 23.44 1.76
N GLN A 36 3.11 24.21 2.53
CA GLN A 36 3.57 25.50 3.06
C GLN A 36 4.70 25.28 4.07
N LEU A 37 4.54 24.34 5.00
CA LEU A 37 5.59 23.99 5.95
C LEU A 37 6.84 23.47 5.25
N TYR A 38 6.65 22.66 4.19
CA TYR A 38 7.75 22.10 3.40
C TYR A 38 8.62 23.17 2.72
N VAL A 39 8.03 24.30 2.36
CA VAL A 39 8.77 25.45 1.78
C VAL A 39 9.44 26.31 2.86
N GLU A 40 8.81 26.46 4.04
CA GLU A 40 9.28 27.32 5.12
C GLU A 40 10.40 26.66 5.96
N TYR A 41 10.39 25.33 6.05
CA TYR A 41 11.31 24.58 6.94
C TYR A 41 12.11 23.53 6.17
N THR A 42 13.23 23.10 6.76
CA THR A 42 14.03 22.01 6.21
C THR A 42 13.49 20.67 6.72
N PHE A 43 13.13 19.79 5.79
CA PHE A 43 12.65 18.44 6.09
C PHE A 43 13.60 17.38 5.57
N LEU A 44 13.81 16.34 6.36
CA LEU A 44 14.27 15.06 5.87
C LEU A 44 13.04 14.24 5.49
N SER A 45 12.88 13.94 4.22
CA SER A 45 11.80 13.07 3.72
C SER A 45 12.36 11.67 3.54
N ILE A 46 11.78 10.70 4.24
CA ILE A 46 12.09 9.28 4.07
C ILE A 46 10.94 8.66 3.30
N LYS A 47 11.23 8.10 2.14
CA LYS A 47 10.25 7.44 1.27
C LYS A 47 10.14 5.95 1.56
N GLU A 48 9.11 5.31 1.02
CA GLU A 48 8.88 3.88 1.20
C GLU A 48 10.07 3.04 0.73
N GLU A 49 10.67 3.39 -0.41
CA GLU A 49 11.83 2.67 -0.95
C GLU A 49 13.04 2.69 -0.01
N GLU A 50 13.19 3.77 0.78
CA GLU A 50 14.26 3.93 1.75
C GLU A 50 13.99 3.15 3.06
N LEU A 51 12.77 2.64 3.24
CA LEU A 51 12.37 1.81 4.37
C LEU A 51 12.43 0.31 4.05
N LEU A 52 12.66 -0.07 2.80
CA LEU A 52 12.86 -1.46 2.43
C LEU A 52 14.21 -1.93 2.96
N LEU A 53 14.21 -3.04 3.68
CA LEU A 53 15.42 -3.64 4.20
C LEU A 53 16.18 -4.35 3.06
N ASP A 54 17.49 -4.10 2.98
CA ASP A 54 18.34 -4.89 2.11
C ASP A 54 18.60 -6.30 2.70
N ARG A 55 19.36 -7.12 1.99
CA ARG A 55 19.62 -8.51 2.40
C ARG A 55 20.32 -8.58 3.75
N GLN A 56 21.32 -7.74 3.97
CA GLN A 56 22.09 -7.72 5.22
C GLN A 56 21.22 -7.24 6.38
N GLU A 57 20.45 -6.17 6.18
CA GLU A 57 19.52 -5.62 7.18
C GLU A 57 18.43 -6.63 7.55
N GLN A 58 17.94 -7.43 6.58
CA GLN A 58 17.02 -8.51 6.86
C GLN A 58 17.64 -9.57 7.77
N ASP A 59 18.86 -10.00 7.48
CA ASP A 59 19.55 -11.01 8.29
C ASP A 59 19.79 -10.49 9.72
N GLU A 60 20.24 -9.23 9.87
CA GLU A 60 20.38 -8.56 11.16
C GLU A 60 19.03 -8.43 11.91
N PHE A 61 17.95 -8.16 11.18
CA PHE A 61 16.62 -8.07 11.78
C PHE A 61 16.19 -9.41 12.40
N PHE A 62 16.38 -10.53 11.70
CA PHE A 62 16.08 -11.86 12.24
C PHE A 62 16.97 -12.22 13.41
N GLU A 63 18.26 -11.88 13.35
CA GLU A 63 19.19 -12.09 14.47
C GLU A 63 18.77 -11.30 15.71
N LYS A 64 18.46 -10.02 15.58
CA LYS A 64 17.94 -9.17 16.67
C LYS A 64 16.64 -9.71 17.27
N CYS A 65 15.79 -10.31 16.43
CA CYS A 65 14.54 -10.96 16.86
C CYS A 65 14.76 -12.37 17.41
N LYS A 66 15.99 -12.89 17.42
CA LYS A 66 16.35 -14.24 17.90
C LYS A 66 15.63 -15.36 17.13
N VAL A 67 15.38 -15.17 15.86
CA VAL A 67 14.81 -16.17 14.96
C VAL A 67 15.91 -16.74 14.10
N ALA A 68 16.28 -18.00 14.33
CA ALA A 68 17.27 -18.70 13.54
C ALA A 68 16.64 -19.21 12.23
N LEU A 69 17.20 -18.84 11.11
CA LEU A 69 16.77 -19.29 9.79
C LEU A 69 17.81 -20.21 9.15
N SER A 70 17.35 -21.26 8.48
CA SER A 70 18.22 -21.96 7.55
C SER A 70 18.44 -21.09 6.29
N PRO A 71 19.56 -21.28 5.54
CA PRO A 71 19.83 -20.51 4.33
C PRO A 71 18.68 -20.53 3.32
N ASP A 72 18.04 -21.70 3.14
CA ASP A 72 16.91 -21.86 2.22
C ASP A 72 15.68 -21.06 2.65
N ARG A 73 15.39 -21.03 3.96
CA ARG A 73 14.28 -20.23 4.50
C ARG A 73 14.56 -18.75 4.39
N ALA A 74 15.78 -18.31 4.71
CA ALA A 74 16.19 -16.91 4.57
C ALA A 74 16.04 -16.45 3.11
N GLU A 75 16.46 -17.28 2.14
CA GLU A 75 16.32 -16.99 0.72
C GLU A 75 14.85 -16.91 0.27
N LEU A 76 14.00 -17.84 0.75
CA LEU A 76 12.57 -17.84 0.44
C LEU A 76 11.86 -16.59 0.99
N ILE A 77 12.17 -16.22 2.24
CA ILE A 77 11.63 -15.01 2.87
C ILE A 77 12.09 -13.78 2.10
N TRP A 78 13.38 -13.70 1.76
CA TRP A 78 13.93 -12.59 0.98
C TRP A 78 13.17 -12.37 -0.33
N LYS A 79 13.00 -13.42 -1.11
CA LYS A 79 12.29 -13.37 -2.39
C LYS A 79 10.84 -12.93 -2.25
N LYS A 80 10.17 -13.35 -1.16
CA LYS A 80 8.77 -12.99 -0.92
C LYS A 80 8.59 -11.63 -0.28
N ALA A 81 9.46 -11.26 0.65
CA ALA A 81 9.39 -10.00 1.36
C ALA A 81 9.81 -8.82 0.48
N ASN A 82 10.79 -9.04 -0.41
CA ASN A 82 11.44 -7.98 -1.18
C ASN A 82 11.81 -6.77 -0.29
N GLY A 83 12.33 -7.03 0.90
CA GLY A 83 12.69 -6.02 1.89
C GLY A 83 11.53 -5.39 2.68
N HIS A 84 10.27 -5.77 2.41
CA HIS A 84 9.12 -5.11 3.02
C HIS A 84 9.02 -5.40 4.53
N PRO A 85 9.15 -4.39 5.42
CA PRO A 85 9.27 -4.59 6.87
C PRO A 85 8.08 -5.32 7.50
N LEU A 86 6.86 -5.06 7.02
CA LEU A 86 5.66 -5.69 7.55
C LEU A 86 5.67 -7.21 7.31
N PHE A 87 6.06 -7.66 6.12
CA PHE A 87 6.17 -9.09 5.84
C PHE A 87 7.25 -9.76 6.69
N LEU A 88 8.40 -9.10 6.84
CA LEU A 88 9.49 -9.59 7.70
C LEU A 88 9.02 -9.70 9.16
N ARG A 89 8.18 -8.77 9.61
CA ARG A 89 7.58 -8.86 10.94
C ARG A 89 6.67 -10.08 11.08
N PHE A 90 5.82 -10.37 10.11
CA PHE A 90 5.01 -11.59 10.10
C PHE A 90 5.88 -12.85 10.04
N ALA A 91 6.96 -12.83 9.25
CA ALA A 91 7.90 -13.94 9.20
C ALA A 91 8.59 -14.22 10.55
N VAL A 92 8.94 -13.18 11.30
CA VAL A 92 9.45 -13.29 12.67
C VAL A 92 8.39 -13.90 13.58
N MET A 93 7.16 -13.41 13.56
CA MET A 93 6.06 -13.93 14.40
C MET A 93 5.74 -15.39 14.09
N ALA A 94 5.91 -15.80 12.84
CA ALA A 94 5.76 -17.18 12.40
C ALA A 94 7.00 -18.06 12.63
N GLY A 95 8.01 -17.57 13.37
CA GLY A 95 9.24 -18.32 13.65
C GLY A 95 10.04 -18.67 12.39
N GLY A 96 9.98 -17.82 11.37
CA GLY A 96 10.64 -18.02 10.07
C GLY A 96 9.87 -18.94 9.11
N ASP A 97 8.61 -19.28 9.41
CA ASP A 97 7.75 -19.99 8.46
C ASP A 97 7.12 -19.02 7.47
N CYS A 98 7.56 -19.13 6.22
CA CYS A 98 7.15 -18.22 5.15
C CYS A 98 5.69 -18.44 4.71
N GLY A 99 5.14 -19.65 4.88
CA GLY A 99 3.74 -19.97 4.59
C GLY A 99 2.82 -19.28 5.58
N HIS A 100 3.06 -19.49 6.88
CA HIS A 100 2.29 -18.83 7.94
C HIS A 100 2.42 -17.30 7.88
N ALA A 101 3.60 -16.76 7.57
CA ALA A 101 3.79 -15.32 7.40
C ALA A 101 2.93 -14.76 6.26
N ALA A 102 2.84 -15.48 5.14
CA ALA A 102 2.00 -15.09 4.01
C ALA A 102 0.50 -15.16 4.37
N ASP A 103 0.08 -16.19 5.11
CA ASP A 103 -1.31 -16.32 5.56
C ASP A 103 -1.71 -15.20 6.52
N ASP A 104 -0.84 -14.83 7.44
CA ASP A 104 -1.11 -13.75 8.39
C ASP A 104 -1.10 -12.37 7.72
N MET A 105 -0.18 -12.15 6.79
CA MET A 105 -0.19 -10.95 5.94
C MET A 105 -1.49 -10.88 5.13
N TRP A 106 -1.94 -12.01 4.60
CA TRP A 106 -3.19 -12.11 3.88
C TRP A 106 -4.40 -11.71 4.74
N LYS A 107 -4.53 -12.27 5.95
CA LYS A 107 -5.58 -11.91 6.90
C LYS A 107 -5.57 -10.42 7.22
N TYR A 108 -4.38 -9.84 7.37
CA TYR A 108 -4.22 -8.41 7.60
C TYR A 108 -4.72 -7.57 6.42
N LEU A 109 -4.38 -7.95 5.18
CA LEU A 109 -4.84 -7.25 3.98
C LEU A 109 -6.36 -7.31 3.84
N VAL A 110 -6.96 -8.48 4.10
CA VAL A 110 -8.42 -8.64 4.10
C VAL A 110 -9.07 -7.77 5.17
N PHE A 111 -8.52 -7.78 6.39
CA PHE A 111 -8.99 -6.91 7.46
C PHE A 111 -8.94 -5.43 7.07
N MET A 112 -7.85 -4.97 6.48
CA MET A 112 -7.71 -3.58 6.02
C MET A 112 -8.74 -3.25 4.92
N TYR A 113 -8.92 -4.13 3.96
CA TYR A 113 -9.91 -3.96 2.90
C TYR A 113 -11.34 -3.87 3.45
N GLU A 114 -11.69 -4.65 4.46
CA GLU A 114 -13.02 -4.67 5.07
C GLU A 114 -13.35 -3.40 5.88
N GLN A 115 -12.33 -2.59 6.22
CA GLN A 115 -12.52 -1.29 6.86
C GLN A 115 -12.84 -0.15 5.86
N TRP A 116 -12.74 -0.41 4.56
CA TRP A 116 -12.97 0.61 3.54
C TRP A 116 -14.46 0.85 3.30
N ASP A 117 -14.76 2.03 2.76
CA ASP A 117 -16.10 2.32 2.26
C ASP A 117 -16.50 1.32 1.17
N THR A 118 -17.79 0.92 1.17
CA THR A 118 -18.32 -0.09 0.23
C THR A 118 -18.08 0.29 -1.23
N GLN A 119 -18.17 1.58 -1.59
CA GLN A 119 -17.90 2.02 -2.96
C GLN A 119 -16.44 1.81 -3.37
N ILE A 120 -15.52 2.00 -2.43
CA ILE A 120 -14.09 1.76 -2.64
C ILE A 120 -13.83 0.26 -2.74
N GLN A 121 -14.41 -0.55 -1.84
CA GLN A 121 -14.29 -2.00 -1.88
C GLN A 121 -14.75 -2.57 -3.22
N GLU A 122 -15.93 -2.18 -3.68
CA GLU A 122 -16.46 -2.61 -4.98
C GLU A 122 -15.58 -2.18 -6.14
N PHE A 123 -15.13 -0.92 -6.14
CA PHE A 123 -14.29 -0.40 -7.21
C PHE A 123 -12.94 -1.11 -7.28
N VAL A 124 -12.29 -1.35 -6.15
CA VAL A 124 -11.01 -2.09 -6.10
C VAL A 124 -11.21 -3.53 -6.59
N ALA A 125 -12.33 -4.17 -6.24
CA ALA A 125 -12.67 -5.48 -6.77
C ALA A 125 -12.87 -5.44 -8.30
N GLU A 126 -13.57 -4.43 -8.83
CA GLU A 126 -13.79 -4.27 -10.27
C GLU A 126 -12.51 -4.07 -11.07
N VAL A 127 -11.59 -3.21 -10.59
CA VAL A 127 -10.32 -2.98 -11.30
C VAL A 127 -9.29 -4.08 -11.07
N SER A 128 -9.56 -5.05 -10.19
CA SER A 128 -8.63 -6.16 -9.91
C SER A 128 -8.38 -7.08 -11.12
N VAL A 129 -9.24 -7.02 -12.12
CA VAL A 129 -9.04 -7.74 -13.39
C VAL A 129 -7.95 -7.13 -14.27
N LEU A 130 -7.57 -5.86 -13.99
CA LEU A 130 -6.57 -5.12 -14.75
C LEU A 130 -5.21 -5.22 -14.05
N ASP A 131 -4.14 -5.50 -14.79
CA ASP A 131 -2.78 -5.53 -14.25
C ASP A 131 -2.22 -4.12 -14.05
N ARG A 132 -2.39 -3.29 -15.06
CA ARG A 132 -2.09 -1.85 -15.07
C ARG A 132 -3.23 -1.13 -15.74
N PHE A 133 -3.58 0.03 -15.25
CA PHE A 133 -4.67 0.82 -15.82
C PHE A 133 -4.50 2.31 -15.53
N ASP A 134 -5.06 3.12 -16.38
CA ASP A 134 -5.29 4.55 -16.15
C ASP A 134 -6.76 4.82 -15.79
N ASN A 135 -7.09 6.08 -15.51
CA ASN A 135 -8.46 6.47 -15.21
C ASN A 135 -9.45 6.14 -16.33
N ARG A 136 -9.02 6.23 -17.60
CA ARG A 136 -9.87 5.95 -18.77
C ARG A 136 -10.14 4.45 -18.88
N MET A 137 -9.11 3.64 -18.73
CA MET A 137 -9.23 2.18 -18.76
C MET A 137 -10.15 1.69 -17.64
N ALA A 138 -9.94 2.18 -16.41
CA ALA A 138 -10.81 1.85 -15.29
C ALA A 138 -12.26 2.29 -15.53
N GLN A 139 -12.48 3.48 -16.11
CA GLN A 139 -13.82 3.96 -16.46
C GLN A 139 -14.50 3.08 -17.50
N LEU A 140 -13.79 2.70 -18.55
CA LEU A 140 -14.33 1.81 -19.60
C LEU A 140 -14.63 0.42 -19.05
N ALA A 141 -13.72 -0.17 -18.26
CA ALA A 141 -13.90 -1.49 -17.68
C ALA A 141 -15.08 -1.55 -16.71
N THR A 142 -15.16 -0.60 -15.77
CA THR A 142 -16.14 -0.62 -14.68
C THR A 142 -17.46 0.07 -15.02
N GLY A 143 -17.47 0.97 -16.01
CA GLY A 143 -18.60 1.84 -16.34
C GLY A 143 -18.84 2.97 -15.34
N ARG A 144 -17.93 3.21 -14.39
CA ARG A 144 -18.08 4.24 -13.35
C ARG A 144 -17.60 5.61 -13.87
N SER A 145 -18.33 6.66 -13.56
CA SER A 145 -17.96 8.05 -13.94
C SER A 145 -17.04 8.72 -12.92
N ASN A 146 -17.02 8.25 -11.67
CA ASN A 146 -16.30 8.86 -10.55
C ASN A 146 -14.91 8.22 -10.28
N VAL A 147 -14.32 7.54 -11.27
CA VAL A 147 -13.04 6.80 -11.14
C VAL A 147 -11.92 7.67 -10.55
N ARG A 148 -11.75 8.91 -11.04
CA ARG A 148 -10.71 9.82 -10.54
C ARG A 148 -10.85 10.13 -9.05
N GLN A 149 -12.08 10.26 -8.57
CA GLN A 149 -12.35 10.51 -7.15
C GLN A 149 -12.01 9.28 -6.33
N LEU A 150 -12.45 8.09 -6.76
CA LEU A 150 -12.16 6.82 -6.08
C LEU A 150 -10.66 6.54 -6.04
N MET A 151 -9.93 6.69 -7.18
CA MET A 151 -8.49 6.50 -7.22
C MET A 151 -7.75 7.47 -6.28
N ARG A 152 -8.16 8.74 -6.24
CA ARG A 152 -7.57 9.69 -5.30
C ARG A 152 -7.76 9.25 -3.84
N GLN A 153 -8.97 8.82 -3.46
CA GLN A 153 -9.24 8.31 -2.12
C GLN A 153 -8.39 7.08 -1.79
N ILE A 154 -8.25 6.14 -2.74
CA ILE A 154 -7.44 4.93 -2.56
C ILE A 154 -5.96 5.28 -2.39
N LEU A 155 -5.43 6.19 -3.21
CA LEU A 155 -4.04 6.66 -3.09
C LEU A 155 -3.80 7.43 -1.76
N GLU A 156 -4.80 8.17 -1.27
CA GLU A 156 -4.77 8.82 0.03
C GLU A 156 -4.82 7.82 1.21
N MET A 157 -5.41 6.64 1.03
CA MET A 157 -5.40 5.58 2.03
C MET A 157 -4.08 4.79 2.08
N GLY A 158 -3.26 4.95 1.05
CA GLY A 158 -1.89 4.41 0.93
C GLY A 158 -1.77 2.94 0.57
N ASN A 159 -0.70 2.61 -0.13
CA ASN A 159 -0.02 1.30 -0.25
C ASN A 159 -0.70 0.14 -0.97
N PHE A 160 -1.88 0.28 -1.57
CA PHE A 160 -2.45 -0.76 -2.43
C PHE A 160 -2.14 -0.53 -3.91
N PHE A 161 -2.07 0.73 -4.31
CA PHE A 161 -1.73 1.13 -5.67
C PHE A 161 -0.65 2.22 -5.67
N GLN A 162 0.21 2.17 -6.66
CA GLN A 162 1.12 3.25 -7.02
C GLN A 162 0.79 3.78 -8.39
N GLU A 163 1.07 5.06 -8.60
CA GLU A 163 1.01 5.68 -9.91
C GLU A 163 2.43 5.75 -10.48
N LYS A 164 2.62 5.14 -11.64
CA LYS A 164 3.87 5.15 -12.37
C LYS A 164 3.58 5.40 -13.86
N ASP A 165 4.22 6.42 -14.42
CA ASP A 165 4.05 6.79 -15.83
C ASP A 165 2.57 7.02 -16.23
N GLY A 166 1.77 7.60 -15.32
CA GLY A 166 0.35 7.84 -15.54
C GLY A 166 -0.55 6.60 -15.48
N MET A 167 0.01 5.47 -15.05
CA MET A 167 -0.70 4.20 -14.88
C MET A 167 -0.71 3.80 -13.42
N TYR A 168 -1.79 3.18 -12.98
CA TYR A 168 -1.92 2.58 -11.65
C TYR A 168 -1.56 1.11 -11.71
N GLU A 169 -0.82 0.64 -10.73
CA GLU A 169 -0.48 -0.78 -10.55
C GLU A 169 -0.48 -1.14 -9.06
N TYR A 170 -0.64 -2.43 -8.76
CA TYR A 170 -0.59 -2.91 -7.38
C TYR A 170 0.82 -2.85 -6.82
N THR A 171 0.96 -2.41 -5.56
CA THR A 171 2.26 -2.24 -4.89
C THR A 171 2.69 -3.42 -4.05
N PHE A 172 1.78 -4.25 -3.58
CA PHE A 172 2.12 -5.29 -2.61
C PHE A 172 2.38 -6.65 -3.26
N PHE A 173 3.24 -7.44 -2.62
CA PHE A 173 3.76 -8.70 -3.15
C PHE A 173 2.74 -9.85 -3.22
N LEU A 174 1.62 -9.78 -2.47
CA LEU A 174 0.52 -10.74 -2.55
C LEU A 174 -0.58 -10.31 -3.54
N LYS A 175 -0.26 -9.44 -4.50
CA LYS A 175 -1.24 -8.89 -5.44
C LYS A 175 -2.10 -9.95 -6.14
N ASP A 176 -1.50 -11.06 -6.55
CA ASP A 176 -2.23 -12.09 -7.29
C ASP A 176 -3.25 -12.82 -6.40
N ALA A 177 -2.88 -13.15 -5.16
CA ALA A 177 -3.79 -13.75 -4.19
C ALA A 177 -4.91 -12.79 -3.79
N PHE A 178 -4.58 -11.50 -3.62
CA PHE A 178 -5.58 -10.47 -3.32
C PHE A 178 -6.51 -10.22 -4.50
N ARG A 179 -5.99 -10.21 -5.72
CA ARG A 179 -6.81 -10.13 -6.94
C ARG A 179 -7.76 -11.31 -7.06
N GLU A 180 -7.30 -12.54 -6.81
CA GLU A 180 -8.18 -13.73 -6.80
C GLU A 180 -9.29 -13.61 -5.77
N PHE A 181 -8.97 -13.15 -4.56
CA PHE A 181 -9.94 -12.86 -3.51
C PHE A 181 -10.97 -11.81 -3.93
N LEU A 182 -10.52 -10.71 -4.53
CA LEU A 182 -11.40 -9.63 -5.00
C LEU A 182 -12.31 -10.13 -6.13
N ASN A 183 -11.77 -10.88 -7.07
CA ASN A 183 -12.55 -11.45 -8.18
C ASN A 183 -13.65 -12.41 -7.70
N LYS A 184 -13.43 -13.15 -6.61
CA LYS A 184 -14.44 -14.03 -6.01
C LYS A 184 -15.59 -13.27 -5.34
N ARG A 185 -15.40 -11.99 -5.02
CA ARG A 185 -16.43 -11.11 -4.43
C ARG A 185 -17.31 -10.44 -5.47
N LEU A 186 -16.93 -10.47 -6.74
CA LEU A 186 -17.74 -9.93 -7.83
C LEU A 186 -18.80 -10.95 -8.28
N GLU A 187 -20.01 -10.46 -8.53
CA GLU A 187 -21.04 -11.24 -9.21
C GLU A 187 -20.54 -11.64 -10.61
N ARG A 188 -20.87 -12.87 -11.01
CA ARG A 188 -20.38 -13.46 -12.27
C ARG A 188 -20.70 -12.58 -13.48
N ASP A 189 -21.91 -12.05 -13.56
CA ASP A 189 -22.32 -11.21 -14.70
C ASP A 189 -21.56 -9.88 -14.74
N ARG A 190 -21.24 -9.33 -13.58
CA ARG A 190 -20.42 -8.13 -13.47
C ARG A 190 -18.98 -8.40 -13.88
N LEU A 191 -18.42 -9.50 -13.42
CA LEU A 191 -17.07 -9.95 -13.79
C LEU A 191 -16.94 -10.16 -15.31
N VAL A 192 -17.90 -10.88 -15.91
CA VAL A 192 -17.95 -11.10 -17.38
C VAL A 192 -18.01 -9.77 -18.14
N ARG A 193 -18.83 -8.82 -17.69
CA ARG A 193 -18.92 -7.49 -18.31
C ARG A 193 -17.60 -6.74 -18.24
N ILE A 194 -16.93 -6.77 -17.08
CA ILE A 194 -15.65 -6.08 -16.92
C ILE A 194 -14.59 -6.69 -17.83
N TYR A 195 -14.50 -8.02 -17.90
CA TYR A 195 -13.57 -8.69 -18.81
C TYR A 195 -13.87 -8.41 -20.29
N TYR A 196 -15.15 -8.38 -20.66
CA TYR A 196 -15.57 -8.01 -22.02
C TYR A 196 -15.11 -6.59 -22.36
N ASN A 197 -15.39 -5.62 -21.48
CA ASN A 197 -15.00 -4.24 -21.67
C ASN A 197 -13.47 -4.09 -21.71
N ALA A 198 -12.76 -4.78 -20.82
CA ALA A 198 -11.29 -4.76 -20.78
C ALA A 198 -10.67 -5.36 -22.06
N GLY A 199 -11.23 -6.46 -22.57
CA GLY A 199 -10.76 -7.10 -23.81
C GLY A 199 -10.92 -6.24 -25.08
N HIS A 200 -11.81 -5.26 -25.07
CA HIS A 200 -11.99 -4.31 -26.18
C HIS A 200 -11.08 -3.07 -26.07
N MET A 201 -10.25 -2.96 -25.05
CA MET A 201 -9.30 -1.85 -24.86
C MET A 201 -7.94 -2.10 -25.54
N TYR A 202 -7.69 -3.33 -25.97
CA TYR A 202 -6.52 -3.78 -26.70
C TYR A 202 -6.87 -4.17 -28.14
#